data_64c5e9a7f1f2586f9dff20371f717df8
#
_entry.id   64c5e9a7f1f2586f9dff20371f717df8
#
_cell.length_a   1.000
_cell.length_b   1.000
_cell.length_c   1.000
_cell.angle_alpha   90.00
_cell.angle_beta   90.00
_cell.angle_gamma   90.00
#
_symmetry.space_group_name_H-M   'P 1'
#
loop_
_entity.id
_entity.type
_entity.pdbx_description
1 polymer ?
#
loop_
_entity_poly.entity_id
_entity_poly.type
_entity_poly.pdbx_seq_one_letter_code
_entity_poly.pdbx_strand_id
1 'polypeptide(L)'
;MRVAIVCDWLTNVGGAEKVLLEIHRIFPDAPIYTSKYSKRGINWFDDADVRTGWLQIFPTCFRRFLGPLRQRWFSRLDLFEYDLVISVTGAEAKAVCRLKPGVKHISYCHVPTQYYWQLYDTYLKNPGFGVLNPLVRFFFKLMVGPLRKKDFEAAQKVDEFITISDYAKGLIAKYYEREATVIHPPVEVESFKIRESSSQDYYITTSRQVNWKRLDLAVKACRELKRKLLVVGEGPEHGRLVKMAENSDFVKFLPLQRREELAGLLAEARGYIFPSLEPFGIAPVEALSAGCPVIAFGEGGALDYIKDGKNGILFDKQNVSSLKAAILGFEKMKFDREKVSETAREFGVKRFDQEIKEFVDEKVL
;
A
#
# COMPACT_ATOMS: atom_id res chain seq x y z
N MET A 1 -22.09 -0.69 -20.96
CA MET A 1 -20.84 0.09 -20.88
C MET A 1 -19.65 -0.89 -20.94
N ARG A 2 -18.76 -0.72 -21.91
CA ARG A 2 -17.54 -1.53 -22.02
C ARG A 2 -16.42 -0.84 -21.23
N VAL A 3 -15.88 -1.54 -20.23
CA VAL A 3 -14.84 -1.04 -19.35
C VAL A 3 -13.51 -1.70 -19.66
N ALA A 4 -12.41 -0.94 -19.61
CA ALA A 4 -11.06 -1.48 -19.57
C ALA A 4 -10.37 -1.10 -18.27
N ILE A 5 -9.68 -2.05 -17.66
CA ILE A 5 -8.84 -1.81 -16.47
C ILE A 5 -7.38 -1.80 -16.90
N VAL A 6 -6.61 -0.85 -16.37
CA VAL A 6 -5.18 -0.74 -16.68
C VAL A 6 -4.39 -0.69 -15.39
N CYS A 7 -3.35 -1.52 -15.24
CA CYS A 7 -2.50 -1.50 -14.05
C CYS A 7 -1.02 -1.59 -14.40
N ASP A 8 -0.15 -1.17 -13.48
CA ASP A 8 1.29 -1.05 -13.74
C ASP A 8 1.94 -2.41 -14.05
N TRP A 9 1.77 -3.38 -13.16
CA TRP A 9 2.25 -4.76 -13.26
C TRP A 9 1.52 -5.68 -12.27
N LEU A 10 1.49 -6.97 -12.57
CA LEU A 10 0.94 -8.05 -11.74
C LEU A 10 2.02 -9.12 -11.52
N THR A 11 2.87 -8.94 -10.50
CA THR A 11 4.03 -9.81 -10.27
C THR A 11 4.15 -10.36 -8.86
N ASN A 12 3.34 -9.88 -7.94
CA ASN A 12 3.30 -10.32 -6.54
C ASN A 12 1.98 -9.91 -5.90
N VAL A 13 1.62 -10.54 -4.80
CA VAL A 13 0.46 -10.19 -3.98
C VAL A 13 0.78 -8.99 -3.09
N GLY A 14 -0.11 -7.99 -3.04
CA GLY A 14 0.02 -6.80 -2.22
C GLY A 14 -1.28 -6.01 -2.10
N GLY A 15 -1.22 -4.86 -1.41
CA GLY A 15 -2.39 -4.00 -1.20
C GLY A 15 -2.94 -3.38 -2.47
N ALA A 16 -2.07 -3.03 -3.42
CA ALA A 16 -2.48 -2.49 -4.72
C ALA A 16 -3.22 -3.53 -5.57
N GLU A 17 -2.75 -4.78 -5.52
CA GLU A 17 -3.38 -5.90 -6.22
C GLU A 17 -4.73 -6.28 -5.59
N LYS A 18 -4.92 -6.08 -4.27
CA LYS A 18 -6.24 -6.22 -3.61
C LYS A 18 -7.26 -5.20 -4.17
N VAL A 19 -6.85 -3.94 -4.29
CA VAL A 19 -7.69 -2.89 -4.90
C VAL A 19 -8.09 -3.27 -6.33
N LEU A 20 -7.13 -3.69 -7.14
CA LEU A 20 -7.37 -4.11 -8.50
C LEU A 20 -8.35 -5.29 -8.57
N LEU A 21 -8.20 -6.27 -7.67
CA LEU A 21 -9.07 -7.43 -7.60
C LEU A 21 -10.52 -7.02 -7.33
N GLU A 22 -10.75 -6.13 -6.37
CA GLU A 22 -12.11 -5.67 -6.06
C GLU A 22 -12.70 -4.81 -7.20
N ILE A 23 -11.91 -3.93 -7.84
CA ILE A 23 -12.37 -3.20 -9.02
C ILE A 23 -12.71 -4.17 -10.16
N HIS A 24 -11.93 -5.22 -10.38
CA HIS A 24 -12.25 -6.23 -11.38
C HIS A 24 -13.50 -7.05 -11.02
N ARG A 25 -13.76 -7.29 -9.73
CA ARG A 25 -15.01 -7.94 -9.28
C ARG A 25 -16.25 -7.07 -9.55
N ILE A 26 -16.10 -5.74 -9.48
CA ILE A 26 -17.17 -4.81 -9.87
C ILE A 26 -17.42 -4.83 -11.38
N PHE A 27 -16.35 -4.98 -12.17
CA PHE A 27 -16.38 -5.00 -13.64
C PHE A 27 -15.77 -6.31 -14.18
N PRO A 28 -16.43 -7.47 -14.00
CA PRO A 28 -15.83 -8.79 -14.26
C PRO A 28 -15.51 -9.06 -15.74
N ASP A 29 -16.22 -8.41 -16.64
CA ASP A 29 -15.98 -8.54 -18.08
C ASP A 29 -14.88 -7.59 -18.61
N ALA A 30 -14.32 -6.74 -17.76
CA ALA A 30 -13.30 -5.79 -18.16
C ALA A 30 -11.94 -6.46 -18.35
N PRO A 31 -11.32 -6.39 -19.53
CA PRO A 31 -9.94 -6.86 -19.69
C PRO A 31 -8.98 -6.01 -18.88
N ILE A 32 -7.92 -6.66 -18.36
CA ILE A 32 -6.87 -6.03 -17.57
C ILE A 32 -5.62 -5.84 -18.43
N TYR A 33 -5.28 -4.61 -18.76
CA TYR A 33 -4.04 -4.28 -19.46
C TYR A 33 -2.92 -4.03 -18.45
N THR A 34 -1.81 -4.75 -18.59
CA THR A 34 -0.66 -4.61 -17.68
C THR A 34 0.67 -4.76 -18.40
N SER A 35 1.69 -4.06 -17.92
CA SER A 35 3.02 -4.14 -18.52
C SER A 35 3.72 -5.48 -18.30
N LYS A 36 3.35 -6.19 -17.23
CA LYS A 36 3.94 -7.48 -16.83
C LYS A 36 2.97 -8.28 -16.01
N TYR A 37 2.72 -9.52 -16.38
CA TYR A 37 1.95 -10.49 -15.60
C TYR A 37 2.79 -11.73 -15.29
N SER A 38 2.79 -12.15 -14.04
CA SER A 38 3.46 -13.36 -13.56
C SER A 38 2.50 -14.22 -12.76
N LYS A 39 1.92 -15.25 -13.39
CA LYS A 39 1.00 -16.21 -12.74
C LYS A 39 1.61 -16.87 -11.49
N ARG A 40 2.93 -17.08 -11.46
CA ARG A 40 3.64 -17.63 -10.29
C ARG A 40 3.67 -16.65 -9.11
N GLY A 41 3.60 -15.34 -9.38
CA GLY A 41 3.65 -14.30 -8.35
C GLY A 41 2.28 -13.88 -7.84
N ILE A 42 1.24 -14.04 -8.66
CA ILE A 42 -0.15 -13.75 -8.32
C ILE A 42 -1.09 -14.56 -9.21
N ASN A 43 -1.95 -15.36 -8.60
CA ASN A 43 -2.92 -16.24 -9.27
C ASN A 43 -4.38 -15.75 -9.18
N TRP A 44 -4.59 -14.57 -8.60
CA TRP A 44 -5.93 -14.00 -8.41
C TRP A 44 -6.66 -13.64 -9.69
N PHE A 45 -5.94 -13.56 -10.81
CA PHE A 45 -6.43 -13.13 -12.12
C PHE A 45 -6.29 -14.23 -13.17
N ASP A 46 -6.22 -15.52 -12.75
CA ASP A 46 -6.03 -16.63 -13.70
C ASP A 46 -7.24 -16.81 -14.63
N ASP A 47 -8.45 -16.47 -14.17
CA ASP A 47 -9.69 -16.52 -14.93
C ASP A 47 -10.03 -15.19 -15.64
N ALA A 48 -9.22 -14.14 -15.44
CA ALA A 48 -9.42 -12.83 -16.05
C ALA A 48 -8.73 -12.72 -17.42
N ASP A 49 -9.29 -11.90 -18.33
CA ASP A 49 -8.64 -11.51 -19.58
C ASP A 49 -7.49 -10.54 -19.33
N VAL A 50 -6.30 -11.08 -19.02
CA VAL A 50 -5.11 -10.26 -18.76
C VAL A 50 -4.30 -10.08 -20.03
N ARG A 51 -4.24 -8.86 -20.53
CA ARG A 51 -3.55 -8.47 -21.75
C ARG A 51 -2.22 -7.79 -21.46
N THR A 52 -1.13 -8.37 -21.96
CA THR A 52 0.22 -7.83 -21.85
C THR A 52 0.77 -7.44 -23.21
N GLY A 53 1.85 -6.66 -23.23
CA GLY A 53 2.53 -6.29 -24.46
C GLY A 53 3.96 -6.83 -24.53
N TRP A 54 4.77 -6.25 -25.43
CA TRP A 54 6.15 -6.63 -25.62
C TRP A 54 7.03 -6.51 -24.36
N LEU A 55 6.62 -5.70 -23.37
CA LEU A 55 7.30 -5.58 -22.07
C LEU A 55 7.27 -6.89 -21.27
N GLN A 56 6.37 -7.82 -21.59
CA GLN A 56 6.27 -9.14 -20.97
C GLN A 56 7.55 -9.97 -21.11
N ILE A 57 8.34 -9.75 -22.15
CA ILE A 57 9.59 -10.52 -22.42
C ILE A 57 10.68 -10.24 -21.37
N PHE A 58 10.70 -9.05 -20.76
CA PHE A 58 11.74 -8.69 -19.82
C PHE A 58 11.57 -9.41 -18.47
N PRO A 59 12.66 -9.92 -17.87
CA PRO A 59 12.61 -10.46 -16.50
C PRO A 59 12.10 -9.45 -15.48
N THR A 60 11.37 -9.93 -14.45
CA THR A 60 10.76 -9.08 -13.42
C THR A 60 11.79 -8.22 -12.66
N CYS A 61 13.04 -8.67 -12.54
CA CYS A 61 14.12 -7.90 -11.89
C CYS A 61 14.44 -6.58 -12.61
N PHE A 62 14.22 -6.51 -13.93
CA PHE A 62 14.45 -5.28 -14.71
C PHE A 62 13.33 -4.24 -14.60
N ARG A 63 12.19 -4.57 -13.97
CA ARG A 63 11.01 -3.68 -13.91
C ARG A 63 11.33 -2.26 -13.44
N ARG A 64 12.33 -2.08 -12.55
CA ARG A 64 12.73 -0.78 -12.03
C ARG A 64 13.33 0.16 -13.09
N PHE A 65 13.91 -0.39 -14.15
CA PHE A 65 14.50 0.36 -15.24
C PHE A 65 13.52 0.66 -16.38
N LEU A 66 12.40 -0.06 -16.42
CA LEU A 66 11.47 -0.01 -17.54
C LEU A 66 10.47 1.16 -17.46
N GLY A 67 10.58 2.08 -16.49
CA GLY A 67 9.67 3.21 -16.32
C GLY A 67 9.41 3.99 -17.61
N PRO A 68 10.45 4.49 -18.32
CA PRO A 68 10.26 5.20 -19.59
C PRO A 68 9.59 4.36 -20.68
N LEU A 69 9.91 3.06 -20.73
CA LEU A 69 9.34 2.14 -21.70
C LEU A 69 7.89 1.80 -21.36
N ARG A 70 7.57 1.62 -20.08
CA ARG A 70 6.18 1.42 -19.61
C ARG A 70 5.33 2.63 -19.94
N GLN A 71 5.79 3.84 -19.63
CA GLN A 71 5.06 5.06 -19.95
C GLN A 71 4.78 5.18 -21.45
N ARG A 72 5.79 4.87 -22.30
CA ARG A 72 5.61 4.83 -23.74
C ARG A 72 4.63 3.76 -24.20
N TRP A 73 4.63 2.59 -23.56
CA TRP A 73 3.72 1.50 -23.90
C TRP A 73 2.29 1.87 -23.52
N PHE A 74 2.03 2.31 -22.28
CA PHE A 74 0.71 2.73 -21.84
C PHE A 74 0.15 3.87 -22.70
N SER A 75 0.95 4.86 -23.04
CA SER A 75 0.51 5.99 -23.89
C SER A 75 0.16 5.57 -25.34
N ARG A 76 0.47 4.34 -25.73
CA ARG A 76 0.20 3.80 -27.07
C ARG A 76 -0.87 2.71 -27.07
N LEU A 77 -1.37 2.33 -25.91
CA LEU A 77 -2.50 1.39 -25.85
C LEU A 77 -3.68 1.99 -26.59
N ASP A 78 -4.22 1.21 -27.51
CA ASP A 78 -5.44 1.56 -28.23
C ASP A 78 -6.64 1.08 -27.43
N LEU A 79 -7.39 2.02 -26.87
CA LEU A 79 -8.55 1.75 -26.02
C LEU A 79 -9.81 2.41 -26.60
N PHE A 80 -9.87 2.64 -27.91
CA PHE A 80 -11.01 3.28 -28.59
C PHE A 80 -12.32 2.50 -28.49
N GLU A 81 -12.26 1.19 -28.24
CA GLU A 81 -13.45 0.36 -28.16
C GLU A 81 -14.21 0.46 -26.81
N TYR A 82 -13.58 1.06 -25.78
CA TYR A 82 -14.16 1.15 -24.43
C TYR A 82 -14.90 2.46 -24.21
N ASP A 83 -15.86 2.41 -23.28
CA ASP A 83 -16.68 3.54 -22.88
C ASP A 83 -16.17 4.17 -21.56
N LEU A 84 -15.41 3.38 -20.79
CA LEU A 84 -14.76 3.79 -19.54
C LEU A 84 -13.39 3.11 -19.44
N VAL A 85 -12.37 3.87 -19.00
CA VAL A 85 -11.05 3.34 -18.65
C VAL A 85 -10.76 3.63 -17.18
N ILE A 86 -10.42 2.57 -16.42
CA ILE A 86 -10.02 2.69 -15.02
C ILE A 86 -8.56 2.30 -14.88
N SER A 87 -7.68 3.23 -14.54
CA SER A 87 -6.28 2.92 -14.22
C SER A 87 -6.10 2.74 -12.71
N VAL A 88 -5.56 1.59 -12.29
CA VAL A 88 -5.18 1.29 -10.89
C VAL A 88 -3.67 1.38 -10.79
N THR A 89 -3.12 2.43 -10.21
CA THR A 89 -1.72 2.77 -10.42
C THR A 89 -1.04 3.43 -9.23
N GLY A 90 0.24 3.14 -9.07
CA GLY A 90 1.22 3.88 -8.26
C GLY A 90 2.45 4.27 -9.10
N ALA A 91 2.37 4.07 -10.44
CA ALA A 91 3.44 4.34 -11.38
C ALA A 91 2.91 4.88 -12.72
N GLU A 92 3.14 4.20 -13.85
CA GLU A 92 2.94 4.77 -15.18
C GLU A 92 1.62 4.41 -15.86
N ALA A 93 0.78 3.53 -15.30
CA ALA A 93 -0.46 3.06 -15.97
C ALA A 93 -1.47 4.19 -16.26
N LYS A 94 -1.44 5.30 -15.50
CA LYS A 94 -2.24 6.51 -15.79
C LYS A 94 -1.87 7.22 -17.10
N ALA A 95 -0.78 6.80 -17.77
CA ALA A 95 -0.33 7.42 -19.02
C ALA A 95 -1.16 7.02 -20.25
N VAL A 96 -2.22 6.23 -20.09
CA VAL A 96 -3.16 5.93 -21.20
C VAL A 96 -3.80 7.22 -21.70
N CYS A 97 -3.82 7.39 -23.03
CA CYS A 97 -4.32 8.63 -23.63
C CYS A 97 -4.94 8.45 -25.03
N ARG A 98 -4.93 7.22 -25.58
CA ARG A 98 -5.59 6.93 -26.86
C ARG A 98 -6.99 6.41 -26.61
N LEU A 99 -7.89 7.33 -26.29
CA LEU A 99 -9.27 7.09 -25.96
C LEU A 99 -10.16 7.75 -27.03
N LYS A 100 -11.35 7.16 -27.23
CA LYS A 100 -12.38 7.78 -28.06
C LYS A 100 -12.83 9.10 -27.42
N PRO A 101 -13.17 10.13 -28.21
CA PRO A 101 -13.76 11.35 -27.66
C PRO A 101 -14.98 11.05 -26.80
N GLY A 102 -15.05 11.68 -25.62
CA GLY A 102 -16.13 11.48 -24.64
C GLY A 102 -15.94 10.30 -23.67
N VAL A 103 -14.93 9.46 -23.87
CA VAL A 103 -14.60 8.37 -22.92
C VAL A 103 -13.93 8.96 -21.69
N LYS A 104 -14.39 8.57 -20.51
CA LYS A 104 -13.80 8.98 -19.23
C LYS A 104 -12.61 8.08 -18.85
N HIS A 105 -11.56 8.72 -18.35
CA HIS A 105 -10.43 8.05 -17.69
C HIS A 105 -10.45 8.35 -16.19
N ILE A 106 -10.84 7.37 -15.39
CA ILE A 106 -10.78 7.43 -13.93
C ILE A 106 -9.48 6.76 -13.47
N SER A 107 -8.68 7.44 -12.65
CA SER A 107 -7.44 6.88 -12.10
C SER A 107 -7.57 6.64 -10.60
N TYR A 108 -7.64 5.37 -10.19
CA TYR A 108 -7.40 5.00 -8.79
C TYR A 108 -5.89 5.04 -8.53
N CYS A 109 -5.42 6.20 -8.10
CA CYS A 109 -4.02 6.49 -7.89
C CYS A 109 -3.64 6.24 -6.43
N HIS A 110 -2.90 5.16 -6.17
CA HIS A 110 -2.43 4.88 -4.81
C HIS A 110 -1.58 6.02 -4.26
N VAL A 111 -0.66 6.51 -5.06
CA VAL A 111 0.17 7.70 -4.83
C VAL A 111 0.77 8.15 -6.15
N PRO A 112 1.20 9.40 -6.31
CA PRO A 112 2.08 9.82 -7.39
C PRO A 112 3.32 8.94 -7.47
N THR A 113 3.84 8.72 -8.68
CA THR A 113 4.97 7.80 -8.93
C THR A 113 6.12 8.03 -7.94
N GLN A 114 6.18 7.21 -6.87
CA GLN A 114 7.00 7.46 -5.68
C GLN A 114 8.47 7.71 -5.98
N TYR A 115 9.06 6.95 -6.91
CA TYR A 115 10.48 7.07 -7.25
C TYR A 115 10.79 8.31 -8.11
N TYR A 116 9.80 8.99 -8.66
CA TYR A 116 9.99 10.31 -9.29
C TYR A 116 9.79 11.45 -8.30
N TRP A 117 8.91 11.29 -7.30
CA TRP A 117 8.43 12.36 -6.45
C TRP A 117 8.85 12.16 -4.99
N GLN A 118 7.97 11.67 -4.15
CA GLN A 118 8.13 11.62 -2.69
C GLN A 118 9.38 10.86 -2.23
N LEU A 119 9.67 9.71 -2.80
CA LEU A 119 10.79 8.84 -2.39
C LEU A 119 12.02 8.97 -3.30
N TYR A 120 12.08 10.01 -4.14
CA TYR A 120 13.19 10.22 -5.07
C TYR A 120 14.56 10.15 -4.37
N ASP A 121 14.75 10.90 -3.28
CA ASP A 121 16.01 10.93 -2.55
C ASP A 121 16.37 9.58 -1.94
N THR A 122 15.38 8.84 -1.46
CA THR A 122 15.55 7.48 -0.91
C THR A 122 16.04 6.52 -1.98
N TYR A 123 15.40 6.52 -3.15
CA TYR A 123 15.82 5.69 -4.29
C TYR A 123 17.17 6.14 -4.86
N LEU A 124 17.46 7.43 -4.85
CA LEU A 124 18.75 7.97 -5.29
C LEU A 124 19.88 7.56 -4.35
N LYS A 125 19.67 7.61 -3.02
CA LYS A 125 20.68 7.19 -2.02
C LYS A 125 20.99 5.69 -2.13
N ASN A 126 19.98 4.86 -2.32
CA ASN A 126 20.15 3.42 -2.46
C ASN A 126 19.28 2.85 -3.59
N PRO A 127 19.77 2.88 -4.85
CA PRO A 127 19.04 2.31 -5.99
C PRO A 127 18.84 0.79 -5.91
N GLY A 128 19.64 0.08 -5.10
CA GLY A 128 19.54 -1.37 -4.89
C GLY A 128 20.23 -2.21 -5.96
N PHE A 129 21.29 -1.70 -6.62
CA PHE A 129 22.05 -2.37 -7.68
C PHE A 129 23.51 -2.67 -7.31
N GLY A 130 23.82 -2.68 -6.00
CA GLY A 130 25.18 -3.01 -5.50
C GLY A 130 26.24 -2.09 -6.11
N VAL A 131 27.24 -2.70 -6.73
CA VAL A 131 28.39 -1.98 -7.35
C VAL A 131 28.00 -1.04 -8.50
N LEU A 132 26.85 -1.26 -9.13
CA LEU A 132 26.35 -0.40 -10.22
C LEU A 132 25.62 0.87 -9.71
N ASN A 133 25.46 1.03 -8.42
CA ASN A 133 24.74 2.18 -7.84
C ASN A 133 25.23 3.55 -8.32
N PRO A 134 26.54 3.84 -8.47
CA PRO A 134 27.00 5.14 -8.95
C PRO A 134 26.53 5.44 -10.37
N LEU A 135 26.60 4.47 -11.27
CA LEU A 135 26.13 4.59 -12.64
C LEU A 135 24.60 4.80 -12.73
N VAL A 136 23.86 4.00 -11.97
CA VAL A 136 22.39 4.12 -11.88
C VAL A 136 21.99 5.49 -11.34
N ARG A 137 22.66 6.00 -10.30
CA ARG A 137 22.43 7.35 -9.75
C ARG A 137 22.65 8.44 -10.79
N PHE A 138 23.72 8.35 -11.55
CA PHE A 138 24.04 9.33 -12.60
C PHE A 138 22.93 9.38 -13.64
N PHE A 139 22.55 8.24 -14.23
CA PHE A 139 21.49 8.17 -15.22
C PHE A 139 20.12 8.57 -14.64
N PHE A 140 19.81 8.17 -13.43
CA PHE A 140 18.55 8.53 -12.80
C PHE A 140 18.43 10.04 -12.55
N LYS A 141 19.52 10.71 -12.11
CA LYS A 141 19.57 12.18 -11.99
C LYS A 141 19.33 12.87 -13.32
N LEU A 142 19.93 12.37 -14.38
CA LEU A 142 19.76 12.95 -15.72
C LEU A 142 18.34 12.78 -16.26
N MET A 143 17.72 11.62 -15.98
CA MET A 143 16.42 11.27 -16.57
C MET A 143 15.23 11.73 -15.74
N VAL A 144 15.36 11.98 -14.44
CA VAL A 144 14.21 12.24 -13.56
C VAL A 144 13.43 13.49 -13.95
N GLY A 145 14.08 14.57 -14.41
CA GLY A 145 13.42 15.78 -14.86
C GLY A 145 12.45 15.53 -16.02
N PRO A 146 12.91 15.00 -17.14
CA PRO A 146 12.04 14.58 -18.25
C PRO A 146 10.96 13.58 -17.86
N LEU A 147 11.25 12.64 -16.94
CA LEU A 147 10.27 11.65 -16.47
C LEU A 147 9.19 12.29 -15.61
N ARG A 148 9.53 13.20 -14.71
CA ARG A 148 8.56 14.00 -13.93
C ARG A 148 7.64 14.80 -14.84
N LYS A 149 8.20 15.47 -15.86
CA LYS A 149 7.39 16.22 -16.83
C LYS A 149 6.37 15.32 -17.52
N LYS A 150 6.79 14.17 -18.02
CA LYS A 150 5.88 13.21 -18.68
C LYS A 150 4.86 12.62 -17.71
N ASP A 151 5.24 12.35 -16.46
CA ASP A 151 4.36 11.84 -15.42
C ASP A 151 3.29 12.86 -15.05
N PHE A 152 3.69 14.16 -14.94
CA PHE A 152 2.78 15.28 -14.74
C PHE A 152 1.81 15.44 -15.93
N GLU A 153 2.35 15.48 -17.17
CA GLU A 153 1.51 15.58 -18.38
C GLU A 153 0.52 14.42 -18.52
N ALA A 154 0.90 13.22 -18.10
CA ALA A 154 0.00 12.08 -18.06
C ALA A 154 -1.13 12.27 -17.02
N ALA A 155 -0.80 12.80 -15.85
CA ALA A 155 -1.79 13.10 -14.82
C ALA A 155 -2.80 14.18 -15.24
N GLN A 156 -2.39 15.15 -16.11
CA GLN A 156 -3.31 16.16 -16.64
C GLN A 156 -4.35 15.60 -17.62
N LYS A 157 -4.13 14.40 -18.17
CA LYS A 157 -5.05 13.72 -19.11
C LYS A 157 -6.05 12.79 -18.42
N VAL A 158 -5.91 12.60 -17.14
CA VAL A 158 -6.88 11.84 -16.31
C VAL A 158 -8.08 12.75 -16.05
N ASP A 159 -9.29 12.27 -16.30
CA ASP A 159 -10.51 13.05 -16.02
C ASP A 159 -10.72 13.16 -14.51
N GLU A 160 -10.73 12.04 -13.81
CA GLU A 160 -11.05 11.98 -12.38
C GLU A 160 -10.01 11.14 -11.62
N PHE A 161 -9.58 11.64 -10.46
CA PHE A 161 -8.72 10.89 -9.54
C PHE A 161 -9.49 10.38 -8.34
N ILE A 162 -9.31 9.09 -8.06
CA ILE A 162 -9.60 8.47 -6.78
C ILE A 162 -8.26 8.15 -6.11
N THR A 163 -8.20 8.23 -4.78
CA THR A 163 -6.99 7.90 -4.02
C THR A 163 -7.29 7.23 -2.69
N ILE A 164 -6.26 6.67 -2.07
CA ILE A 164 -6.37 5.74 -0.94
C ILE A 164 -6.51 6.39 0.43
N SER A 165 -6.17 7.69 0.56
CA SER A 165 -6.11 8.39 1.86
C SER A 165 -6.05 9.90 1.67
N ASP A 166 -6.33 10.66 2.72
CA ASP A 166 -6.13 12.12 2.74
C ASP A 166 -4.66 12.51 2.54
N TYR A 167 -3.74 11.70 3.08
CA TYR A 167 -2.32 11.87 2.82
C TYR A 167 -1.97 11.73 1.33
N ALA A 168 -2.47 10.70 0.66
CA ALA A 168 -2.24 10.49 -0.77
C ALA A 168 -2.93 11.58 -1.62
N LYS A 169 -4.11 12.06 -1.22
CA LYS A 169 -4.79 13.23 -1.81
C LYS A 169 -3.90 14.47 -1.76
N GLY A 170 -3.28 14.76 -0.62
CA GLY A 170 -2.31 15.86 -0.49
C GLY A 170 -1.09 15.71 -1.41
N LEU A 171 -0.62 14.48 -1.64
CA LEU A 171 0.48 14.23 -2.59
C LEU A 171 0.05 14.43 -4.05
N ILE A 172 -1.18 14.06 -4.44
CA ILE A 172 -1.74 14.30 -5.78
C ILE A 172 -1.87 15.79 -6.01
N ALA A 173 -2.44 16.53 -5.06
CA ALA A 173 -2.53 17.99 -5.13
C ALA A 173 -1.14 18.64 -5.26
N LYS A 174 -0.16 18.19 -4.48
CA LYS A 174 1.20 18.74 -4.47
C LYS A 174 1.98 18.49 -5.77
N TYR A 175 1.91 17.26 -6.31
CA TYR A 175 2.78 16.84 -7.40
C TYR A 175 2.13 16.85 -8.77
N TYR A 176 0.80 16.73 -8.84
CA TYR A 176 0.04 16.73 -10.08
C TYR A 176 -0.84 17.98 -10.25
N GLU A 177 -0.97 18.78 -9.19
CA GLU A 177 -1.86 19.96 -9.18
C GLU A 177 -3.30 19.59 -9.55
N ARG A 178 -3.74 18.41 -9.07
CA ARG A 178 -5.07 17.85 -9.33
C ARG A 178 -5.79 17.56 -8.02
N GLU A 179 -7.11 17.66 -8.06
CA GLU A 179 -7.96 17.16 -7.00
C GLU A 179 -8.14 15.65 -7.09
N ALA A 180 -8.49 15.03 -5.97
CA ALA A 180 -8.79 13.60 -5.90
C ALA A 180 -9.87 13.33 -4.85
N THR A 181 -10.75 12.38 -5.11
CA THR A 181 -11.71 11.85 -4.15
C THR A 181 -11.06 10.71 -3.37
N VAL A 182 -11.19 10.74 -2.04
CA VAL A 182 -10.67 9.64 -1.20
C VAL A 182 -11.70 8.52 -1.16
N ILE A 183 -11.32 7.34 -1.63
CA ILE A 183 -12.00 6.08 -1.42
C ILE A 183 -10.96 5.12 -0.85
N HIS A 184 -11.04 4.86 0.46
CA HIS A 184 -10.06 4.02 1.14
C HIS A 184 -10.03 2.61 0.56
N PRO A 185 -8.84 1.94 0.53
CA PRO A 185 -8.72 0.62 -0.06
C PRO A 185 -9.54 -0.43 0.70
N PRO A 186 -9.97 -1.50 0.02
CA PRO A 186 -10.77 -2.56 0.62
C PRO A 186 -9.93 -3.38 1.61
N VAL A 187 -10.45 -3.54 2.83
CA VAL A 187 -9.87 -4.40 3.85
C VAL A 187 -10.85 -5.52 4.16
N GLU A 188 -10.37 -6.75 4.22
CA GLU A 188 -11.21 -7.92 4.51
C GLU A 188 -11.52 -8.03 6.01
N VAL A 189 -12.20 -7.03 6.53
CA VAL A 189 -12.49 -6.89 7.97
C VAL A 189 -13.21 -8.10 8.56
N GLU A 190 -14.06 -8.76 7.80
CA GLU A 190 -14.80 -9.95 8.23
C GLU A 190 -13.89 -11.17 8.53
N SER A 191 -12.67 -11.16 8.01
CA SER A 191 -11.69 -12.24 8.24
C SER A 191 -10.97 -12.13 9.60
N PHE A 192 -11.07 -10.98 10.24
CA PHE A 192 -10.38 -10.69 11.51
C PHE A 192 -11.42 -10.47 12.60
N LYS A 193 -11.63 -11.48 13.45
CA LYS A 193 -12.64 -11.44 14.51
C LYS A 193 -11.99 -11.33 15.88
N ILE A 194 -12.67 -10.65 16.80
CA ILE A 194 -12.31 -10.63 18.21
C ILE A 194 -12.40 -12.04 18.77
N ARG A 195 -11.51 -12.39 19.68
CA ARG A 195 -11.55 -13.64 20.46
C ARG A 195 -11.78 -13.31 21.93
N GLU A 196 -12.59 -14.11 22.61
CA GLU A 196 -12.94 -13.92 24.02
C GLU A 196 -11.75 -14.10 24.97
N SER A 197 -10.82 -14.99 24.62
CA SER A 197 -9.63 -15.27 25.41
C SER A 197 -8.43 -14.51 24.86
N SER A 198 -7.97 -13.50 25.58
CA SER A 198 -6.79 -12.73 25.20
C SER A 198 -5.74 -12.73 26.30
N SER A 199 -4.68 -13.47 26.14
CA SER A 199 -3.54 -13.44 27.07
C SER A 199 -2.61 -12.26 26.84
N GLN A 200 -2.84 -11.40 25.92
CA GLN A 200 -2.31 -10.05 25.63
C GLN A 200 -0.91 -9.69 26.18
N ASP A 201 -0.01 -10.66 26.17
CA ASP A 201 1.33 -10.47 26.75
C ASP A 201 2.38 -10.04 25.71
N TYR A 202 1.96 -9.67 24.47
CA TYR A 202 2.86 -9.26 23.41
C TYR A 202 2.31 -8.18 22.51
N TYR A 203 3.22 -7.37 21.95
CA TYR A 203 2.98 -6.51 20.81
C TYR A 203 3.22 -7.27 19.52
N ILE A 204 2.59 -6.82 18.43
CA ILE A 204 2.77 -7.43 17.12
C ILE A 204 2.98 -6.35 16.05
N THR A 205 3.78 -6.67 15.04
CA THR A 205 3.89 -5.89 13.81
C THR A 205 3.97 -6.85 12.62
N THR A 206 3.28 -6.52 11.53
CA THR A 206 3.22 -7.38 10.34
C THR A 206 3.57 -6.59 9.10
N SER A 207 4.62 -6.95 8.41
CA SER A 207 4.94 -6.33 7.12
C SER A 207 6.07 -7.06 6.41
N ARG A 208 6.25 -6.74 5.13
CA ARG A 208 7.50 -7.06 4.44
C ARG A 208 8.66 -6.31 5.10
N GLN A 209 9.72 -7.01 5.49
CA GLN A 209 10.86 -6.44 6.20
C GLN A 209 11.78 -5.66 5.25
N VAL A 210 11.42 -4.41 5.01
CA VAL A 210 12.13 -3.43 4.18
C VAL A 210 12.39 -2.16 4.97
N ASN A 211 13.42 -1.41 4.59
CA ASN A 211 13.92 -0.28 5.38
C ASN A 211 12.86 0.79 5.73
N TRP A 212 11.98 1.14 4.77
CA TRP A 212 10.97 2.18 5.01
C TRP A 212 9.83 1.75 5.93
N LYS A 213 9.68 0.46 6.24
CA LYS A 213 8.72 -0.03 7.24
C LYS A 213 9.17 0.23 8.67
N ARG A 214 10.41 0.66 8.88
CA ARG A 214 10.95 1.09 10.16
C ARG A 214 10.73 0.11 11.31
N LEU A 215 10.74 -1.19 11.01
CA LEU A 215 10.64 -2.24 12.03
C LEU A 215 11.81 -2.20 13.03
N ASP A 216 12.93 -1.58 12.65
CA ASP A 216 14.05 -1.27 13.52
C ASP A 216 13.64 -0.52 14.79
N LEU A 217 12.65 0.38 14.70
CA LEU A 217 12.15 1.13 15.83
C LEU A 217 11.37 0.23 16.80
N ALA A 218 10.48 -0.63 16.28
CA ALA A 218 9.71 -1.56 17.09
C ALA A 218 10.61 -2.57 17.81
N VAL A 219 11.57 -3.16 17.09
CA VAL A 219 12.56 -4.11 17.65
C VAL A 219 13.35 -3.46 18.78
N LYS A 220 13.93 -2.28 18.55
CA LYS A 220 14.72 -1.57 19.58
C LYS A 220 13.87 -1.17 20.77
N ALA A 221 12.71 -0.55 20.54
CA ALA A 221 11.84 -0.06 21.61
C ALA A 221 11.37 -1.21 22.52
N CYS A 222 10.88 -2.30 21.93
CA CYS A 222 10.40 -3.45 22.70
C CYS A 222 11.53 -4.16 23.45
N ARG A 223 12.72 -4.34 22.82
CA ARG A 223 13.89 -4.90 23.48
C ARG A 223 14.31 -4.06 24.70
N GLU A 224 14.45 -2.73 24.54
CA GLU A 224 14.85 -1.84 25.61
C GLU A 224 13.84 -1.77 26.75
N LEU A 225 12.54 -1.83 26.44
CA LEU A 225 11.47 -1.86 27.43
C LEU A 225 11.21 -3.25 28.02
N LYS A 226 11.90 -4.29 27.53
CA LYS A 226 11.64 -5.71 27.89
C LYS A 226 10.16 -6.08 27.67
N ARG A 227 9.62 -5.74 26.50
CA ARG A 227 8.26 -6.07 26.06
C ARG A 227 8.32 -7.10 24.95
N LYS A 228 7.48 -8.13 25.03
CA LYS A 228 7.40 -9.15 23.99
C LYS A 228 6.88 -8.55 22.70
N LEU A 229 7.57 -8.81 21.59
CA LEU A 229 7.22 -8.38 20.24
C LEU A 229 7.27 -9.55 19.28
N LEU A 230 6.18 -9.76 18.56
CA LEU A 230 6.15 -10.64 17.39
C LEU A 230 6.32 -9.79 16.11
N VAL A 231 7.36 -10.10 15.34
CA VAL A 231 7.61 -9.49 14.02
C VAL A 231 7.26 -10.52 12.96
N VAL A 232 6.12 -10.33 12.29
CA VAL A 232 5.60 -11.27 11.30
C VAL A 232 5.91 -10.81 9.89
N GLY A 233 6.47 -11.72 9.08
CA GLY A 233 6.82 -11.46 7.67
C GLY A 233 8.31 -11.60 7.41
N GLU A 234 8.68 -11.38 6.15
CA GLU A 234 10.02 -11.59 5.62
C GLU A 234 10.48 -10.41 4.77
N GLY A 235 11.78 -10.36 4.45
CA GLY A 235 12.31 -9.36 3.54
C GLY A 235 13.82 -9.15 3.68
N PRO A 236 14.40 -8.27 2.85
CA PRO A 236 15.84 -8.06 2.78
C PRO A 236 16.47 -7.53 4.09
N GLU A 237 15.67 -6.91 4.97
CA GLU A 237 16.14 -6.40 6.25
C GLU A 237 16.15 -7.46 7.37
N HIS A 238 15.64 -8.69 7.12
CA HIS A 238 15.49 -9.72 8.15
C HIS A 238 16.78 -9.97 8.95
N GLY A 239 17.87 -10.26 8.26
CA GLY A 239 19.15 -10.53 8.94
C GLY A 239 19.67 -9.37 9.79
N ARG A 240 19.41 -8.11 9.37
CA ARG A 240 19.75 -6.90 10.14
C ARG A 240 18.88 -6.77 11.38
N LEU A 241 17.57 -7.01 11.25
CA LEU A 241 16.61 -6.94 12.36
C LEU A 241 16.89 -8.04 13.41
N VAL A 242 17.20 -9.26 12.99
CA VAL A 242 17.57 -10.35 13.89
C VAL A 242 18.85 -10.01 14.67
N LYS A 243 19.90 -9.50 14.00
CA LYS A 243 21.11 -9.02 14.69
C LYS A 243 20.80 -7.90 15.70
N MET A 244 19.88 -7.00 15.36
CA MET A 244 19.47 -5.90 16.25
C MET A 244 18.69 -6.37 17.47
N ALA A 245 17.98 -7.48 17.38
CA ALA A 245 17.33 -8.11 18.52
C ALA A 245 18.34 -8.72 19.50
N GLU A 246 19.61 -8.96 19.11
CA GLU A 246 20.71 -9.45 19.97
C GLU A 246 20.33 -10.71 20.77
N ASN A 247 19.66 -11.68 20.13
CA ASN A 247 19.14 -12.89 20.77
C ASN A 247 18.25 -12.60 22.00
N SER A 248 17.56 -11.46 22.00
CA SER A 248 16.66 -11.07 23.09
C SER A 248 15.46 -12.00 23.18
N ASP A 249 15.15 -12.51 24.36
CA ASP A 249 13.94 -13.30 24.63
C ASP A 249 12.63 -12.51 24.39
N PHE A 250 12.75 -11.19 24.23
CA PHE A 250 11.60 -10.29 24.04
C PHE A 250 11.18 -10.09 22.58
N VAL A 251 12.02 -10.46 21.60
CA VAL A 251 11.69 -10.23 20.18
C VAL A 251 11.74 -11.55 19.42
N LYS A 252 10.59 -11.95 18.87
CA LYS A 252 10.45 -13.16 18.09
C LYS A 252 10.06 -12.84 16.65
N PHE A 253 10.75 -13.45 15.69
CA PHE A 253 10.44 -13.35 14.28
C PHE A 253 9.64 -14.57 13.83
N LEU A 254 8.55 -14.32 13.12
CA LEU A 254 7.72 -15.36 12.50
C LEU A 254 7.71 -15.16 10.99
N PRO A 255 7.72 -16.23 10.19
CA PRO A 255 7.54 -16.14 8.75
C PRO A 255 6.16 -15.57 8.42
N LEU A 256 5.88 -15.38 7.13
CA LEU A 256 4.55 -15.01 6.67
C LEU A 256 3.54 -16.06 7.15
N GLN A 257 2.49 -15.60 7.83
CA GLN A 257 1.45 -16.45 8.38
C GLN A 257 0.26 -16.55 7.41
N ARG A 258 -0.47 -17.67 7.46
CA ARG A 258 -1.78 -17.77 6.81
C ARG A 258 -2.75 -16.81 7.49
N ARG A 259 -3.80 -16.43 6.77
CA ARG A 259 -4.77 -15.42 7.24
C ARG A 259 -5.40 -15.79 8.59
N GLU A 260 -5.81 -17.03 8.77
CA GLU A 260 -6.45 -17.52 9.99
C GLU A 260 -5.49 -17.50 11.20
N GLU A 261 -4.22 -17.83 10.96
CA GLU A 261 -3.16 -17.77 11.97
C GLU A 261 -2.86 -16.32 12.35
N LEU A 262 -2.74 -15.43 11.34
CA LEU A 262 -2.53 -14.01 11.57
C LEU A 262 -3.70 -13.38 12.34
N ALA A 263 -4.93 -13.71 11.99
CA ALA A 263 -6.12 -13.24 12.68
C ALA A 263 -6.10 -13.64 14.18
N GLY A 264 -5.66 -14.86 14.48
CA GLY A 264 -5.46 -15.32 15.85
C GLY A 264 -4.41 -14.50 16.60
N LEU A 265 -3.24 -14.32 15.98
CA LEU A 265 -2.15 -13.54 16.57
C LEU A 265 -2.55 -12.08 16.81
N LEU A 266 -3.29 -11.46 15.90
CA LEU A 266 -3.80 -10.09 16.06
C LEU A 266 -4.86 -10.01 17.17
N ALA A 267 -5.78 -10.96 17.21
CA ALA A 267 -6.83 -11.00 18.24
C ALA A 267 -6.29 -11.18 19.67
N GLU A 268 -5.15 -11.85 19.83
CA GLU A 268 -4.49 -12.09 21.11
C GLU A 268 -3.47 -11.02 21.50
N ALA A 269 -3.05 -10.17 20.58
CA ALA A 269 -2.05 -9.15 20.83
C ALA A 269 -2.56 -8.04 21.77
N ARG A 270 -1.65 -7.52 22.60
CA ARG A 270 -1.89 -6.34 23.44
C ARG A 270 -2.07 -5.08 22.61
N GLY A 271 -1.30 -4.96 21.55
CA GLY A 271 -1.35 -3.83 20.64
C GLY A 271 -0.51 -4.08 19.39
N TYR A 272 -0.88 -3.43 18.31
CA TYR A 272 -0.18 -3.46 17.03
C TYR A 272 0.76 -2.25 16.92
N ILE A 273 2.05 -2.46 16.60
CA ILE A 273 3.00 -1.37 16.40
C ILE A 273 3.17 -1.08 14.91
N PHE A 274 2.85 0.15 14.49
CA PHE A 274 2.95 0.62 13.11
C PHE A 274 3.89 1.83 13.02
N PRO A 275 5.22 1.63 12.91
CA PRO A 275 6.20 2.70 12.96
C PRO A 275 6.49 3.34 11.60
N SER A 276 5.86 2.87 10.52
CA SER A 276 6.12 3.33 9.16
C SER A 276 5.27 4.53 8.75
N LEU A 277 5.85 5.39 7.93
CA LEU A 277 5.10 6.37 7.15
C LEU A 277 4.59 5.68 5.88
N GLU A 278 3.32 5.38 5.82
CA GLU A 278 2.67 4.76 4.66
C GLU A 278 1.51 5.60 4.16
N PRO A 279 1.23 5.56 2.86
CA PRO A 279 0.08 6.29 2.31
C PRO A 279 -1.27 5.82 2.84
N PHE A 280 -1.41 4.56 3.25
CA PHE A 280 -2.57 4.04 3.99
C PHE A 280 -2.12 3.05 5.07
N GLY A 281 -1.82 1.81 4.73
CA GLY A 281 -1.48 0.74 5.66
C GLY A 281 -2.70 -0.15 5.94
N ILE A 282 -2.82 -1.25 5.21
CA ILE A 282 -3.91 -2.24 5.39
C ILE A 282 -3.76 -3.00 6.72
N ALA A 283 -2.55 -3.39 7.08
CA ALA A 283 -2.28 -4.23 8.24
C ALA A 283 -2.71 -3.63 9.61
N PRO A 284 -2.55 -2.33 9.89
CA PRO A 284 -3.14 -1.72 11.08
C PRO A 284 -4.68 -1.80 11.11
N VAL A 285 -5.35 -1.67 9.96
CA VAL A 285 -6.81 -1.79 9.89
C VAL A 285 -7.25 -3.25 10.12
N GLU A 286 -6.49 -4.23 9.62
CA GLU A 286 -6.66 -5.65 9.95
C GLU A 286 -6.51 -5.90 11.46
N ALA A 287 -5.54 -5.23 12.11
CA ALA A 287 -5.37 -5.31 13.56
C ALA A 287 -6.56 -4.69 14.32
N LEU A 288 -7.00 -3.49 13.93
CA LEU A 288 -8.20 -2.87 14.50
C LEU A 288 -9.41 -3.79 14.37
N SER A 289 -9.59 -4.42 13.20
CA SER A 289 -10.69 -5.36 12.94
C SER A 289 -10.70 -6.53 13.91
N ALA A 290 -9.52 -7.04 14.28
CA ALA A 290 -9.35 -8.07 15.31
C ALA A 290 -9.53 -7.55 16.76
N GLY A 291 -9.89 -6.28 16.94
CA GLY A 291 -9.98 -5.63 18.24
C GLY A 291 -8.61 -5.32 18.86
N CYS A 292 -7.54 -5.31 18.08
CA CYS A 292 -6.19 -4.98 18.54
C CYS A 292 -5.92 -3.48 18.34
N PRO A 293 -5.79 -2.68 19.42
CA PRO A 293 -5.52 -1.26 19.29
C PRO A 293 -4.11 -0.99 18.75
N VAL A 294 -3.91 0.14 18.08
CA VAL A 294 -2.72 0.42 17.29
C VAL A 294 -1.87 1.54 17.90
N ILE A 295 -0.56 1.35 17.93
CA ILE A 295 0.44 2.40 18.22
C ILE A 295 1.07 2.78 16.89
N ALA A 296 0.70 3.93 16.32
CA ALA A 296 1.12 4.34 14.98
C ALA A 296 1.98 5.60 14.98
N PHE A 297 2.87 5.71 13.98
CA PHE A 297 3.50 6.98 13.68
C PHE A 297 2.44 7.98 13.19
N GLY A 298 2.44 9.18 13.79
CA GLY A 298 1.41 10.20 13.62
C GLY A 298 1.49 10.97 12.30
N GLU A 299 1.84 10.28 11.20
CA GLU A 299 1.88 10.83 9.85
C GLU A 299 1.40 9.79 8.82
N GLY A 300 1.01 10.28 7.64
CA GLY A 300 0.56 9.42 6.54
C GLY A 300 -0.88 8.97 6.73
N GLY A 301 -1.22 7.83 6.11
CA GLY A 301 -2.58 7.28 6.13
C GLY A 301 -3.04 6.74 7.48
N ALA A 302 -2.15 6.61 8.48
CA ALA A 302 -2.55 6.24 9.83
C ALA A 302 -3.52 7.27 10.44
N LEU A 303 -3.45 8.52 10.04
CA LEU A 303 -4.33 9.60 10.50
C LEU A 303 -5.79 9.42 10.06
N ASP A 304 -6.03 8.67 9.00
CA ASP A 304 -7.37 8.45 8.47
C ASP A 304 -8.18 7.48 9.37
N TYR A 305 -7.51 6.52 10.01
CA TYR A 305 -8.19 5.45 10.77
C TYR A 305 -7.81 5.39 12.26
N ILE A 306 -6.68 5.95 12.68
CA ILE A 306 -6.35 6.00 14.12
C ILE A 306 -6.99 7.22 14.76
N LYS A 307 -7.89 6.96 15.72
CA LYS A 307 -8.54 7.95 16.55
C LYS A 307 -7.90 7.89 17.94
N ASP A 308 -6.99 8.84 18.21
CA ASP A 308 -6.16 8.85 19.41
C ASP A 308 -6.99 8.68 20.69
N GLY A 309 -6.58 7.76 21.55
CA GLY A 309 -7.29 7.40 22.77
C GLY A 309 -8.53 6.51 22.59
N LYS A 310 -9.03 6.28 21.36
CA LYS A 310 -10.22 5.44 21.10
C LYS A 310 -9.86 4.04 20.58
N ASN A 311 -9.08 3.97 19.52
CA ASN A 311 -8.68 2.71 18.91
C ASN A 311 -7.16 2.53 18.81
N GLY A 312 -6.40 3.48 19.34
CA GLY A 312 -4.95 3.46 19.35
C GLY A 312 -4.38 4.77 19.89
N ILE A 313 -3.08 4.94 19.71
CA ILE A 313 -2.36 6.18 20.00
C ILE A 313 -1.38 6.51 18.88
N LEU A 314 -1.06 7.79 18.76
CA LEU A 314 -0.11 8.31 17.79
C LEU A 314 1.19 8.75 18.49
N PHE A 315 2.34 8.51 17.86
CA PHE A 315 3.61 9.08 18.31
C PHE A 315 4.18 10.05 17.27
N ASP A 316 4.77 11.14 17.72
CA ASP A 316 5.05 12.33 16.93
C ASP A 316 6.36 12.31 16.15
N LYS A 317 7.37 11.53 16.61
CA LYS A 317 8.69 11.45 15.97
C LYS A 317 9.06 10.03 15.64
N GLN A 318 9.45 9.79 14.40
CA GLN A 318 9.83 8.45 13.92
C GLN A 318 11.20 8.03 14.48
N ASN A 319 11.29 7.89 15.81
CA ASN A 319 12.48 7.46 16.55
C ASN A 319 12.11 6.55 17.73
N VAL A 320 13.12 5.88 18.28
CA VAL A 320 12.95 4.91 19.37
C VAL A 320 12.39 5.56 20.64
N SER A 321 12.86 6.74 20.99
CA SER A 321 12.44 7.40 22.24
C SER A 321 10.95 7.77 22.22
N SER A 322 10.46 8.32 21.11
CA SER A 322 9.05 8.66 20.95
C SER A 322 8.17 7.40 20.95
N LEU A 323 8.57 6.33 20.25
CA LEU A 323 7.84 5.06 20.28
C LEU A 323 7.82 4.42 21.68
N LYS A 324 8.94 4.47 22.42
CA LYS A 324 8.98 3.98 23.82
C LYS A 324 8.03 4.76 24.72
N ALA A 325 8.00 6.09 24.62
CA ALA A 325 7.06 6.92 25.36
C ALA A 325 5.61 6.57 25.03
N ALA A 326 5.32 6.34 23.74
CA ALA A 326 4.00 5.92 23.28
C ALA A 326 3.61 4.53 23.86
N ILE A 327 4.51 3.54 23.82
CA ILE A 327 4.24 2.22 24.42
C ILE A 327 3.90 2.35 25.91
N LEU A 328 4.70 3.11 26.67
CA LEU A 328 4.46 3.31 28.10
C LEU A 328 3.16 4.09 28.40
N GLY A 329 2.80 5.04 27.53
CA GLY A 329 1.51 5.74 27.59
C GLY A 329 0.34 4.81 27.31
N PHE A 330 0.46 4.02 26.24
CA PHE A 330 -0.52 3.00 25.82
C PHE A 330 -0.81 1.99 26.93
N GLU A 331 0.20 1.56 27.68
CA GLU A 331 0.05 0.60 28.79
C GLU A 331 -0.80 1.12 29.96
N LYS A 332 -0.98 2.43 30.08
CA LYS A 332 -1.85 3.06 31.09
C LYS A 332 -3.29 3.19 30.63
N MET A 333 -3.57 2.93 29.37
CA MET A 333 -4.90 3.06 28.78
C MET A 333 -5.64 1.73 28.80
N LYS A 334 -6.95 1.80 28.77
CA LYS A 334 -7.83 0.64 28.56
C LYS A 334 -8.61 0.83 27.28
N PHE A 335 -8.53 -0.13 26.38
CA PHE A 335 -9.26 -0.15 25.14
C PHE A 335 -10.36 -1.19 25.18
N ASP A 336 -11.56 -0.79 24.79
CA ASP A 336 -12.68 -1.68 24.56
C ASP A 336 -12.50 -2.31 23.17
N ARG A 337 -12.21 -3.60 23.13
CA ARG A 337 -11.86 -4.30 21.88
C ARG A 337 -13.00 -4.34 20.87
N GLU A 338 -14.26 -4.37 21.33
CA GLU A 338 -15.42 -4.32 20.44
C GLU A 338 -15.49 -2.95 19.75
N LYS A 339 -15.35 -1.87 20.53
CA LYS A 339 -15.31 -0.50 19.99
C LYS A 339 -14.10 -0.28 19.07
N VAL A 340 -12.95 -0.87 19.39
CA VAL A 340 -11.78 -0.83 18.50
C VAL A 340 -12.12 -1.50 17.17
N SER A 341 -12.68 -2.70 17.19
CA SER A 341 -13.06 -3.45 15.97
C SER A 341 -14.12 -2.72 15.15
N GLU A 342 -15.08 -2.08 15.78
CA GLU A 342 -16.11 -1.29 15.08
C GLU A 342 -15.52 -0.19 14.22
N THR A 343 -14.42 0.44 14.64
CA THR A 343 -13.75 1.50 13.85
C THR A 343 -13.14 1.00 12.55
N ALA A 344 -12.93 -0.31 12.39
CA ALA A 344 -12.42 -0.88 11.15
C ALA A 344 -13.50 -1.15 10.09
N ARG A 345 -14.79 -1.21 10.49
CA ARG A 345 -15.90 -1.60 9.59
C ARG A 345 -16.04 -0.64 8.41
N GLU A 346 -15.76 0.63 8.62
CA GLU A 346 -15.79 1.66 7.58
C GLU A 346 -14.76 1.46 6.46
N PHE A 347 -13.83 0.49 6.58
CA PHE A 347 -12.82 0.16 5.57
C PHE A 347 -13.11 -1.18 4.87
N GLY A 348 -14.28 -1.76 5.10
CA GLY A 348 -14.66 -3.07 4.57
C GLY A 348 -14.84 -3.08 3.05
N VAL A 349 -14.74 -4.29 2.45
CA VAL A 349 -14.88 -4.51 1.00
C VAL A 349 -16.22 -4.00 0.48
N LYS A 350 -17.34 -4.29 1.16
CA LYS A 350 -18.68 -3.88 0.72
C LYS A 350 -18.83 -2.36 0.55
N ARG A 351 -18.28 -1.59 1.50
CA ARG A 351 -18.25 -0.13 1.40
C ARG A 351 -17.42 0.33 0.19
N PHE A 352 -16.23 -0.26 -0.01
CA PHE A 352 -15.39 0.05 -1.16
C PHE A 352 -16.13 -0.19 -2.49
N ASP A 353 -16.78 -1.34 -2.63
CA ASP A 353 -17.54 -1.69 -3.84
C ASP A 353 -18.67 -0.69 -4.12
N GLN A 354 -19.36 -0.30 -3.05
CA GLN A 354 -20.45 0.69 -3.15
C GLN A 354 -19.92 2.07 -3.57
N GLU A 355 -18.88 2.59 -2.90
CA GLU A 355 -18.32 3.90 -3.20
C GLU A 355 -17.72 3.97 -4.61
N ILE A 356 -17.07 2.89 -5.09
CA ILE A 356 -16.56 2.85 -6.47
C ILE A 356 -17.70 2.87 -7.49
N LYS A 357 -18.78 2.11 -7.25
CA LYS A 357 -19.97 2.12 -8.15
C LYS A 357 -20.62 3.50 -8.17
N GLU A 358 -20.91 4.06 -7.01
CA GLU A 358 -21.52 5.39 -6.89
C GLU A 358 -20.68 6.46 -7.57
N PHE A 359 -19.35 6.43 -7.39
CA PHE A 359 -18.44 7.36 -8.04
C PHE A 359 -18.46 7.22 -9.57
N VAL A 360 -18.43 5.99 -10.08
CA VAL A 360 -18.48 5.74 -11.52
C VAL A 360 -19.82 6.20 -12.09
N ASP A 361 -20.93 5.88 -11.43
CA ASP A 361 -22.27 6.27 -11.89
C ASP A 361 -22.40 7.81 -11.91
N GLU A 362 -21.91 8.52 -10.90
CA GLU A 362 -21.93 9.99 -10.84
C GLU A 362 -21.11 10.66 -11.95
N LYS A 363 -19.93 10.08 -12.30
CA LYS A 363 -18.97 10.72 -13.21
C LYS A 363 -19.12 10.29 -14.67
N VAL A 364 -19.79 9.18 -14.95
CA VAL A 364 -19.83 8.56 -16.28
C VAL A 364 -21.26 8.54 -16.85
N LEU A 365 -22.29 8.38 -16.01
CA LEU A 365 -23.70 8.37 -16.39
C LEU A 365 -24.33 9.74 -16.22
#